data_8a551b611cf6c29b051dc5511a65fef8
#
_entry.id   8a551b611cf6c29b051dc5511a65fef8
#
_cell.length_a   1.000
_cell.length_b   1.000
_cell.length_c   1.000
_cell.angle_alpha   90.00
_cell.angle_beta   90.00
_cell.angle_gamma   90.00
#
_symmetry.space_group_name_H-M   'P 1'
#
loop_
_entity.id
_entity.type
_entity.pdbx_description
1 polymer ?
#
loop_
_entity_poly.entity_id
_entity_poly.type
_entity_poly.pdbx_seq_one_letter_code
_entity_poly.pdbx_strand_id
1 'polypeptide(L)'
;MDKIGVLQHYFGYGVFRPGQEELVDGILEGKDVFGIMPTGGGKSICYQLPGLMLPGVTIVISPLISLMHDQVMALKAAGIPGAYINSSLTFPQLRAVYRNLLLGMYKIVYVAPERLESEGLLDAVMQMNISMVAVDEAHCISQWGQDFRPSYLRIVDFIARLPRRPVIAAFTATAAQKVREDVKRILGLRSPVEVVPGFDRPNL
;
A
#
# COMPACT_ATOMS: atom_id res chain seq x y z
N MET A 1 12.31 10.61 14.85
CA MET A 1 12.45 11.36 13.58
C MET A 1 11.06 11.76 13.15
N ASP A 2 10.82 13.00 12.81
CA ASP A 2 9.55 13.47 12.26
C ASP A 2 9.39 13.08 10.78
N LYS A 3 8.21 13.32 10.19
CA LYS A 3 7.90 12.90 8.81
C LYS A 3 8.84 13.53 7.76
N ILE A 4 9.25 14.78 7.96
CA ILE A 4 10.19 15.47 7.04
C ILE A 4 11.58 14.85 7.15
N GLY A 5 12.05 14.57 8.36
CA GLY A 5 13.31 13.86 8.58
C GLY A 5 13.34 12.46 7.95
N VAL A 6 12.23 11.71 8.05
CA VAL A 6 12.08 10.40 7.37
C VAL A 6 12.10 10.57 5.86
N LEU A 7 11.37 11.57 5.32
CA LEU A 7 11.33 11.88 3.89
C LEU A 7 12.73 12.19 3.35
N GLN A 8 13.48 13.02 4.06
CA GLN A 8 14.83 13.41 3.67
C GLN A 8 15.82 12.26 3.78
N HIS A 9 15.78 11.54 4.89
CA HIS A 9 16.77 10.49 5.19
C HIS A 9 16.63 9.28 4.26
N TYR A 10 15.41 8.79 4.02
CA TYR A 10 15.19 7.56 3.26
C TYR A 10 14.88 7.79 1.78
N PHE A 11 14.29 8.94 1.44
CA PHE A 11 13.81 9.19 0.07
C PHE A 11 14.54 10.35 -0.61
N GLY A 12 15.38 11.11 0.12
CA GLY A 12 16.19 12.20 -0.43
C GLY A 12 15.42 13.48 -0.78
N TYR A 13 14.17 13.62 -0.31
CA TYR A 13 13.34 14.80 -0.58
C TYR A 13 13.22 15.69 0.66
N GLY A 14 13.36 17.00 0.49
CA GLY A 14 13.21 17.96 1.60
C GLY A 14 11.78 18.44 1.81
N VAL A 15 10.89 18.24 0.84
CA VAL A 15 9.50 18.71 0.86
C VAL A 15 8.57 17.67 0.20
N PHE A 16 7.34 17.62 0.66
CA PHE A 16 6.30 16.83 0.03
C PHE A 16 5.81 17.49 -1.25
N ARG A 17 5.42 16.69 -2.23
CA ARG A 17 4.66 17.15 -3.37
C ARG A 17 3.20 17.46 -2.97
N PRO A 18 2.46 18.29 -3.72
CA PRO A 18 1.07 18.59 -3.42
C PRO A 18 0.23 17.32 -3.19
N GLY A 19 -0.52 17.30 -2.09
CA GLY A 19 -1.38 16.19 -1.67
C GLY A 19 -0.69 15.01 -0.96
N GLN A 20 0.63 14.89 -1.04
CA GLN A 20 1.34 13.80 -0.34
C GLN A 20 1.27 13.96 1.18
N GLU A 21 1.53 15.15 1.68
CA GLU A 21 1.57 15.43 3.12
C GLU A 21 0.22 15.16 3.79
N GLU A 22 -0.87 15.56 3.15
CA GLU A 22 -2.23 15.34 3.64
C GLU A 22 -2.56 13.85 3.78
N LEU A 23 -2.17 13.02 2.79
CA LEU A 23 -2.35 11.57 2.84
C LEU A 23 -1.48 10.93 3.93
N VAL A 24 -0.22 11.36 4.05
CA VAL A 24 0.71 10.87 5.08
C VAL A 24 0.18 11.19 6.48
N ASP A 25 -0.28 12.42 6.70
CA ASP A 25 -0.84 12.84 8.00
C ASP A 25 -2.10 12.05 8.33
N GLY A 26 -3.00 11.87 7.37
CA GLY A 26 -4.20 11.04 7.55
C GLY A 26 -3.85 9.61 8.01
N ILE A 27 -2.87 8.98 7.38
CA ILE A 27 -2.41 7.63 7.77
C ILE A 27 -1.81 7.64 9.18
N LEU A 28 -0.95 8.61 9.50
CA LEU A 28 -0.30 8.71 10.81
C LEU A 28 -1.31 9.00 11.94
N GLU A 29 -2.41 9.67 11.63
CA GLU A 29 -3.54 9.89 12.54
C GLU A 29 -4.48 8.67 12.65
N GLY A 30 -4.19 7.58 11.95
CA GLY A 30 -5.00 6.37 11.98
C GLY A 30 -6.27 6.43 11.12
N LYS A 31 -6.37 7.38 10.20
CA LYS A 31 -7.49 7.52 9.25
C LYS A 31 -7.24 6.72 7.99
N ASP A 32 -8.31 6.19 7.39
CA ASP A 32 -8.22 5.66 6.04
C ASP A 32 -7.96 6.79 5.05
N VAL A 33 -7.30 6.49 3.94
CA VAL A 33 -7.03 7.48 2.89
C VAL A 33 -7.36 6.97 1.51
N PHE A 34 -7.73 7.89 0.62
CA PHE A 34 -7.92 7.62 -0.79
C PHE A 34 -7.17 8.68 -1.63
N GLY A 35 -6.08 8.26 -2.26
CA GLY A 35 -5.22 9.14 -3.06
C GLY A 35 -5.32 8.87 -4.56
N ILE A 36 -5.70 9.87 -5.34
CA ILE A 36 -5.56 9.83 -6.79
C ILE A 36 -4.32 10.64 -7.15
N MET A 37 -3.31 9.96 -7.66
CA MET A 37 -2.04 10.59 -8.01
C MET A 37 -1.54 10.03 -9.34
N PRO A 38 -1.11 10.87 -10.28
CA PRO A 38 -0.63 10.42 -11.57
C PRO A 38 0.59 9.49 -11.42
N THR A 39 0.84 8.69 -12.45
CA THR A 39 2.06 7.89 -12.54
C THR A 39 3.28 8.81 -12.45
N GLY A 40 4.26 8.47 -11.61
CA GLY A 40 5.39 9.35 -11.31
C GLY A 40 5.08 10.47 -10.30
N GLY A 41 3.85 10.60 -9.83
CA GLY A 41 3.42 11.58 -8.81
C GLY A 41 3.91 11.30 -7.39
N GLY A 42 4.64 10.21 -7.19
CA GLY A 42 5.18 9.84 -5.86
C GLY A 42 4.18 9.12 -4.96
N LYS A 43 3.21 8.38 -5.52
CA LYS A 43 2.24 7.55 -4.77
C LYS A 43 2.90 6.68 -3.70
N SER A 44 4.02 6.02 -4.04
CA SER A 44 4.71 5.08 -3.15
C SER A 44 5.18 5.75 -1.85
N ILE A 45 5.61 6.99 -1.89
CA ILE A 45 6.02 7.73 -0.68
C ILE A 45 4.84 7.89 0.28
N CYS A 46 3.62 8.09 -0.23
CA CYS A 46 2.43 8.30 0.60
C CYS A 46 2.09 7.11 1.50
N TYR A 47 2.52 5.90 1.16
CA TYR A 47 2.34 4.73 2.02
C TYR A 47 3.66 4.17 2.58
N GLN A 48 4.78 4.31 1.88
CA GLN A 48 6.08 3.83 2.37
C GLN A 48 6.54 4.63 3.58
N LEU A 49 6.47 5.95 3.51
CA LEU A 49 6.90 6.83 4.59
C LEU A 49 6.12 6.58 5.90
N PRO A 50 4.77 6.66 5.91
CA PRO A 50 4.04 6.35 7.13
C PRO A 50 4.20 4.89 7.55
N GLY A 51 4.39 3.96 6.61
CA GLY A 51 4.69 2.56 6.91
C GLY A 51 5.99 2.36 7.69
N LEU A 52 6.98 3.25 7.52
CA LEU A 52 8.20 3.25 8.33
C LEU A 52 7.96 3.81 9.74
N MET A 53 7.07 4.78 9.87
CA MET A 53 6.80 5.48 11.12
C MET A 53 5.81 4.74 12.02
N LEU A 54 4.85 4.03 11.43
CA LEU A 54 3.87 3.24 12.16
C LEU A 54 4.50 2.03 12.86
N PRO A 55 3.96 1.59 14.01
CA PRO A 55 4.38 0.34 14.65
C PRO A 55 3.94 -0.86 13.80
N GLY A 56 4.75 -1.93 13.76
CA GLY A 56 4.39 -3.16 13.04
C GLY A 56 4.74 -3.13 11.55
N VAL A 57 3.94 -3.83 10.74
CA VAL A 57 4.20 -4.09 9.32
C VAL A 57 3.14 -3.44 8.45
N THR A 58 3.57 -2.91 7.31
CA THR A 58 2.70 -2.46 6.22
C THR A 58 2.65 -3.52 5.13
N ILE A 59 1.44 -3.95 4.79
CA ILE A 59 1.18 -4.79 3.61
C ILE A 59 0.80 -3.88 2.44
N VAL A 60 1.51 -4.00 1.33
CA VAL A 60 1.20 -3.27 0.09
C VAL A 60 0.71 -4.26 -0.96
N ILE A 61 -0.53 -4.13 -1.36
CA ILE A 61 -1.13 -4.99 -2.38
C ILE A 61 -0.96 -4.30 -3.73
N SER A 62 -0.28 -4.97 -4.65
CA SER A 62 0.03 -4.45 -5.99
C SER A 62 -0.17 -5.53 -7.06
N PRO A 63 -0.66 -5.18 -8.26
CA PRO A 63 -0.98 -6.16 -9.30
C PRO A 63 0.20 -6.52 -10.19
N LEU A 64 1.32 -5.80 -10.08
CA LEU A 64 2.43 -5.88 -11.03
C LEU A 64 3.69 -6.44 -10.37
N ILE A 65 4.04 -7.68 -10.71
CA ILE A 65 5.19 -8.41 -10.15
C ILE A 65 6.52 -7.68 -10.39
N SER A 66 6.73 -7.15 -11.59
CA SER A 66 7.94 -6.37 -11.91
C SER A 66 8.07 -5.14 -11.01
N LEU A 67 6.97 -4.39 -10.86
CA LEU A 67 6.95 -3.21 -10.01
C LEU A 67 7.24 -3.54 -8.54
N MET A 68 6.71 -4.65 -8.01
CA MET A 68 7.03 -5.10 -6.65
C MET A 68 8.52 -5.32 -6.45
N HIS A 69 9.18 -5.98 -7.41
CA HIS A 69 10.61 -6.22 -7.36
C HIS A 69 11.38 -4.90 -7.32
N ASP A 70 11.07 -3.98 -8.23
CA ASP A 70 11.75 -2.68 -8.32
C ASP A 70 11.54 -1.85 -7.05
N GLN A 71 10.32 -1.84 -6.49
CA GLN A 71 10.01 -1.16 -5.24
C GLN A 71 10.81 -1.74 -4.06
N VAL A 72 10.89 -3.07 -3.94
CA VAL A 72 11.67 -3.71 -2.86
C VAL A 72 13.16 -3.48 -3.03
N MET A 73 13.69 -3.47 -4.27
CA MET A 73 15.09 -3.13 -4.51
C MET A 73 15.38 -1.67 -4.13
N ALA A 74 14.50 -0.74 -4.45
CA ALA A 74 14.62 0.67 -4.04
C ALA A 74 14.58 0.83 -2.52
N LEU A 75 13.65 0.14 -1.83
CA LEU A 75 13.61 0.12 -0.36
C LEU A 75 14.93 -0.38 0.24
N LYS A 76 15.45 -1.50 -0.25
CA LYS A 76 16.72 -2.06 0.22
C LYS A 76 17.90 -1.11 -0.01
N ALA A 77 17.95 -0.44 -1.17
CA ALA A 77 18.98 0.56 -1.46
C ALA A 77 18.91 1.76 -0.50
N ALA A 78 17.70 2.10 -0.03
CA ALA A 78 17.48 3.12 0.99
C ALA A 78 17.69 2.62 2.44
N GLY A 79 18.12 1.35 2.63
CA GLY A 79 18.29 0.76 3.96
C GLY A 79 17.00 0.35 4.65
N ILE A 80 15.88 0.26 3.91
CA ILE A 80 14.57 -0.10 4.44
C ILE A 80 14.35 -1.61 4.26
N PRO A 81 14.08 -2.35 5.34
CA PRO A 81 13.77 -3.77 5.25
C PRO A 81 12.43 -4.00 4.57
N GLY A 82 12.44 -4.55 3.37
CA GLY A 82 11.25 -4.88 2.59
C GLY A 82 11.35 -6.25 1.90
N ALA A 83 10.21 -6.83 1.60
CA ALA A 83 10.09 -8.09 0.87
C ALA A 83 8.88 -8.05 -0.08
N TYR A 84 8.79 -9.04 -0.96
CA TYR A 84 7.60 -9.27 -1.78
C TYR A 84 7.17 -10.74 -1.71
N ILE A 85 5.89 -10.98 -1.92
CA ILE A 85 5.24 -12.29 -1.95
C ILE A 85 4.38 -12.35 -3.22
N ASN A 86 4.87 -13.06 -4.23
CA ASN A 86 4.19 -13.23 -5.51
C ASN A 86 4.50 -14.61 -6.13
N SER A 87 4.06 -14.86 -7.36
CA SER A 87 4.23 -16.14 -8.04
C SER A 87 5.64 -16.41 -8.56
N SER A 88 6.53 -15.41 -8.57
CA SER A 88 7.92 -15.59 -9.02
C SER A 88 8.82 -16.26 -7.98
N LEU A 89 8.39 -16.31 -6.71
CA LEU A 89 9.16 -16.92 -5.64
C LEU A 89 9.07 -18.44 -5.68
N THR A 90 10.21 -19.10 -5.57
CA THR A 90 10.28 -20.55 -5.32
C THR A 90 9.80 -20.87 -3.90
N PHE A 91 9.42 -22.12 -3.67
CA PHE A 91 8.96 -22.56 -2.34
C PHE A 91 9.97 -22.29 -1.20
N PRO A 92 11.30 -22.57 -1.35
CA PRO A 92 12.27 -22.22 -0.34
C PRO A 92 12.36 -20.70 -0.08
N GLN A 93 12.31 -19.87 -1.13
CA GLN A 93 12.31 -18.42 -1.00
C GLN A 93 11.08 -17.92 -0.24
N LEU A 94 9.90 -18.44 -0.57
CA LEU A 94 8.65 -18.08 0.08
C LEU A 94 8.68 -18.44 1.58
N ARG A 95 9.16 -19.64 1.93
CA ARG A 95 9.35 -20.04 3.34
C ARG A 95 10.32 -19.11 4.08
N ALA A 96 11.40 -18.71 3.44
CA ALA A 96 12.35 -17.75 4.03
C ALA A 96 11.70 -16.39 4.29
N VAL A 97 10.87 -15.89 3.35
CA VAL A 97 10.13 -14.64 3.53
C VAL A 97 9.17 -14.74 4.71
N TYR A 98 8.36 -15.79 4.82
CA TYR A 98 7.43 -15.96 5.94
C TYR A 98 8.15 -16.07 7.28
N ARG A 99 9.23 -16.83 7.36
CA ARG A 99 10.05 -16.92 8.59
C ARG A 99 10.59 -15.55 9.00
N ASN A 100 11.17 -14.81 8.07
CA ASN A 100 11.73 -13.48 8.35
C ASN A 100 10.65 -12.46 8.70
N LEU A 101 9.46 -12.61 8.11
CA LEU A 101 8.29 -11.80 8.43
C LEU A 101 7.87 -12.00 9.88
N LEU A 102 7.75 -13.25 10.33
CA LEU A 102 7.45 -13.61 11.73
C LEU A 102 8.52 -13.14 12.72
N LEU A 103 9.77 -13.06 12.29
CA LEU A 103 10.86 -12.49 13.09
C LEU A 103 10.88 -10.95 13.12
N GLY A 104 9.90 -10.30 12.48
CA GLY A 104 9.80 -8.84 12.43
C GLY A 104 10.89 -8.15 11.60
N MET A 105 11.51 -8.88 10.66
CA MET A 105 12.62 -8.35 9.86
C MET A 105 12.20 -7.41 8.76
N TYR A 106 10.90 -7.26 8.49
CA TYR A 106 10.39 -6.41 7.42
C TYR A 106 9.45 -5.34 7.95
N LYS A 107 9.58 -4.13 7.39
CA LYS A 107 8.66 -3.02 7.63
C LYS A 107 7.57 -2.93 6.58
N ILE A 108 7.92 -3.24 5.34
CA ILE A 108 7.02 -3.15 4.19
C ILE A 108 7.08 -4.46 3.41
N VAL A 109 5.92 -5.06 3.16
CA VAL A 109 5.81 -6.30 2.38
C VAL A 109 4.81 -6.11 1.25
N TYR A 110 5.28 -6.23 0.02
CA TYR A 110 4.46 -6.23 -1.17
C TYR A 110 3.85 -7.61 -1.39
N VAL A 111 2.55 -7.66 -1.63
CA VAL A 111 1.82 -8.91 -1.82
C VAL A 111 1.00 -8.84 -3.10
N ALA A 112 1.14 -9.84 -3.96
CA ALA A 112 0.27 -10.00 -5.11
C ALA A 112 -1.13 -10.45 -4.66
N PRO A 113 -2.22 -9.94 -5.27
CA PRO A 113 -3.59 -10.24 -4.84
C PRO A 113 -3.90 -11.75 -4.79
N GLU A 114 -3.33 -12.55 -5.69
CA GLU A 114 -3.51 -14.00 -5.73
C GLU A 114 -2.85 -14.74 -4.56
N ARG A 115 -1.98 -14.09 -3.80
CA ARG A 115 -1.32 -14.67 -2.62
C ARG A 115 -2.03 -14.37 -1.29
N LEU A 116 -3.04 -13.51 -1.29
CA LEU A 116 -3.74 -13.07 -0.07
C LEU A 116 -4.46 -14.23 0.66
N GLU A 117 -4.81 -15.29 -0.05
CA GLU A 117 -5.48 -16.47 0.51
C GLU A 117 -4.50 -17.61 0.85
N SER A 118 -3.18 -17.41 0.64
CA SER A 118 -2.21 -18.47 0.94
C SER A 118 -2.10 -18.70 2.45
N GLU A 119 -2.16 -19.96 2.87
CA GLU A 119 -2.10 -20.35 4.29
C GLU A 119 -0.89 -19.72 5.00
N GLY A 120 0.29 -19.80 4.40
CA GLY A 120 1.50 -19.25 5.02
C GLY A 120 1.46 -17.74 5.24
N LEU A 121 0.78 -16.95 4.39
CA LEU A 121 0.58 -15.52 4.62
C LEU A 121 -0.45 -15.30 5.74
N LEU A 122 -1.58 -16.00 5.68
CA LEU A 122 -2.64 -15.89 6.68
C LEU A 122 -2.12 -16.24 8.07
N ASP A 123 -1.38 -17.34 8.21
CA ASP A 123 -0.77 -17.75 9.47
C ASP A 123 0.23 -16.70 9.99
N ALA A 124 1.00 -16.08 9.11
CA ALA A 124 1.94 -15.03 9.49
C ALA A 124 1.22 -13.77 9.98
N VAL A 125 0.24 -13.25 9.24
CA VAL A 125 -0.45 -11.99 9.60
C VAL A 125 -1.31 -12.12 10.84
N MET A 126 -1.79 -13.33 11.18
CA MET A 126 -2.51 -13.59 12.43
C MET A 126 -1.64 -13.44 13.68
N GLN A 127 -0.32 -13.54 13.54
CA GLN A 127 0.65 -13.46 14.64
C GLN A 127 1.34 -12.09 14.71
N MET A 128 0.97 -11.15 13.83
CA MET A 128 1.69 -9.89 13.66
C MET A 128 0.78 -8.68 13.87
N ASN A 129 1.40 -7.55 14.16
CA ASN A 129 0.72 -6.26 14.12
C ASN A 129 0.79 -5.71 12.69
N ILE A 130 -0.32 -5.75 11.97
CA ILE A 130 -0.46 -5.09 10.66
C ILE A 130 -1.03 -3.69 10.91
N SER A 131 -0.20 -2.67 10.72
CA SER A 131 -0.60 -1.28 10.98
C SER A 131 -1.34 -0.66 9.82
N MET A 132 -1.00 -1.05 8.60
CA MET A 132 -1.60 -0.51 7.38
C MET A 132 -1.67 -1.57 6.28
N VAL A 133 -2.76 -1.53 5.52
CA VAL A 133 -2.89 -2.19 4.21
C VAL A 133 -3.00 -1.10 3.14
N ALA A 134 -1.96 -0.95 2.33
CA ALA A 134 -1.97 -0.07 1.17
C ALA A 134 -2.41 -0.86 -0.07
N VAL A 135 -3.37 -0.33 -0.81
CA VAL A 135 -3.88 -0.93 -2.05
C VAL A 135 -3.44 -0.04 -3.21
N ASP A 136 -2.40 -0.48 -3.90
CA ASP A 136 -1.94 0.18 -5.13
C ASP A 136 -2.82 -0.24 -6.31
N GLU A 137 -2.97 0.65 -7.28
CA GLU A 137 -3.89 0.52 -8.41
C GLU A 137 -5.31 0.10 -7.98
N ALA A 138 -5.81 0.75 -6.93
CA ALA A 138 -7.09 0.41 -6.28
C ALA A 138 -8.30 0.40 -7.23
N HIS A 139 -8.21 1.08 -8.40
CA HIS A 139 -9.24 1.03 -9.43
C HIS A 139 -9.51 -0.39 -9.96
N CYS A 140 -8.51 -1.29 -9.84
CA CYS A 140 -8.64 -2.70 -10.23
C CYS A 140 -9.74 -3.47 -9.46
N ILE A 141 -10.20 -2.97 -8.32
CA ILE A 141 -11.27 -3.61 -7.54
C ILE A 141 -12.66 -3.33 -8.11
N SER A 142 -12.81 -2.27 -8.91
CA SER A 142 -14.09 -1.82 -9.44
C SER A 142 -14.38 -2.44 -10.81
N GLN A 143 -15.57 -3.04 -10.96
CA GLN A 143 -16.04 -3.54 -12.26
C GLN A 143 -16.28 -2.42 -13.28
N TRP A 144 -16.35 -1.19 -12.83
CA TRP A 144 -16.49 0.01 -13.67
C TRP A 144 -15.14 0.59 -14.09
N GLY A 145 -14.04 0.05 -13.56
CA GLY A 145 -12.67 0.42 -13.94
C GLY A 145 -12.26 -0.23 -15.26
N GLN A 146 -11.31 0.39 -15.95
CA GLN A 146 -10.80 -0.14 -17.23
C GLN A 146 -9.95 -1.41 -17.07
N ASP A 147 -9.42 -1.67 -15.87
CA ASP A 147 -8.55 -2.81 -15.56
C ASP A 147 -9.10 -3.58 -14.33
N PHE A 148 -10.35 -4.01 -14.41
CA PHE A 148 -10.95 -4.81 -13.34
C PHE A 148 -10.23 -6.16 -13.19
N ARG A 149 -9.84 -6.48 -11.95
CA ARG A 149 -9.19 -7.75 -11.61
C ARG A 149 -9.95 -8.47 -10.50
N PRO A 150 -10.59 -9.61 -10.80
CA PRO A 150 -11.33 -10.39 -9.80
C PRO A 150 -10.52 -10.72 -8.55
N SER A 151 -9.19 -10.91 -8.69
CA SER A 151 -8.29 -11.16 -7.56
C SER A 151 -8.25 -10.04 -6.53
N TYR A 152 -8.59 -8.80 -6.91
CA TYR A 152 -8.66 -7.65 -5.99
C TYR A 152 -9.84 -7.77 -5.00
N LEU A 153 -10.87 -8.51 -5.31
CA LEU A 153 -11.97 -8.75 -4.36
C LEU A 153 -11.50 -9.54 -3.12
N ARG A 154 -10.45 -10.34 -3.25
CA ARG A 154 -9.82 -11.05 -2.12
C ARG A 154 -9.24 -10.13 -1.05
N ILE A 155 -8.98 -8.87 -1.39
CA ILE A 155 -8.48 -7.86 -0.44
C ILE A 155 -9.47 -7.65 0.70
N VAL A 156 -10.76 -7.64 0.40
CA VAL A 156 -11.81 -7.43 1.41
C VAL A 156 -11.82 -8.58 2.42
N ASP A 157 -11.78 -9.82 1.93
CA ASP A 157 -11.75 -11.01 2.79
C ASP A 157 -10.46 -11.09 3.59
N PHE A 158 -9.33 -10.72 2.97
CA PHE A 158 -8.05 -10.65 3.67
C PHE A 158 -8.08 -9.65 4.84
N ILE A 159 -8.56 -8.43 4.61
CA ILE A 159 -8.69 -7.41 5.67
C ILE A 159 -9.62 -7.89 6.78
N ALA A 160 -10.74 -8.55 6.44
CA ALA A 160 -11.70 -9.05 7.41
C ALA A 160 -11.14 -10.16 8.32
N ARG A 161 -10.12 -10.90 7.86
CA ARG A 161 -9.43 -11.96 8.63
C ARG A 161 -8.35 -11.42 9.57
N LEU A 162 -7.90 -10.18 9.43
CA LEU A 162 -6.86 -9.62 10.29
C LEU A 162 -7.38 -9.47 11.74
N PRO A 163 -6.56 -9.77 12.76
CA PRO A 163 -6.97 -9.68 14.17
C PRO A 163 -7.44 -8.29 14.60
N ARG A 164 -6.89 -7.27 13.95
CA ARG A 164 -7.29 -5.87 14.12
C ARG A 164 -7.38 -5.23 12.75
N ARG A 165 -8.39 -4.40 12.53
CA ARG A 165 -8.49 -3.64 11.30
C ARG A 165 -7.37 -2.61 11.22
N PRO A 166 -6.49 -2.69 10.22
CA PRO A 166 -5.44 -1.70 10.00
C PRO A 166 -6.02 -0.41 9.37
N VAL A 167 -5.18 0.60 9.23
CA VAL A 167 -5.45 1.71 8.32
C VAL A 167 -5.49 1.18 6.89
N ILE A 168 -6.51 1.57 6.13
CA ILE A 168 -6.62 1.21 4.71
C ILE A 168 -6.26 2.43 3.87
N ALA A 169 -5.23 2.30 3.05
CA ALA A 169 -4.74 3.36 2.19
C ALA A 169 -4.88 2.94 0.71
N ALA A 170 -5.84 3.49 0.00
CA ALA A 170 -6.10 3.16 -1.39
C ALA A 170 -5.53 4.22 -2.33
N PHE A 171 -4.80 3.78 -3.36
CA PHE A 171 -4.13 4.66 -4.33
C PHE A 171 -4.42 4.22 -5.75
N THR A 172 -4.60 5.21 -6.64
CA THR A 172 -4.73 4.97 -8.09
C THR A 172 -4.19 6.16 -8.88
N ALA A 173 -3.82 5.93 -10.14
CA ALA A 173 -3.40 7.02 -11.02
C ALA A 173 -4.60 7.79 -11.58
N THR A 174 -5.70 7.11 -11.83
CA THR A 174 -6.93 7.68 -12.41
C THR A 174 -8.16 6.99 -11.84
N ALA A 175 -9.21 7.73 -11.59
CA ALA A 175 -10.52 7.15 -11.32
C ALA A 175 -11.64 8.15 -11.66
N ALA A 176 -12.58 7.74 -12.53
CA ALA A 176 -13.83 8.42 -12.69
C ALA A 176 -14.63 8.42 -11.36
N GLN A 177 -15.50 9.37 -11.15
CA GLN A 177 -16.26 9.50 -9.88
C GLN A 177 -16.92 8.17 -9.46
N LYS A 178 -17.57 7.47 -10.41
CA LYS A 178 -18.21 6.18 -10.14
C LYS A 178 -17.22 5.11 -9.64
N VAL A 179 -16.02 5.07 -10.22
CA VAL A 179 -14.96 4.15 -9.78
C VAL A 179 -14.48 4.52 -8.39
N ARG A 180 -14.31 5.80 -8.07
CA ARG A 180 -13.90 6.27 -6.74
C ARG A 180 -14.86 5.82 -5.65
N GLU A 181 -16.15 6.05 -5.87
CA GLU A 181 -17.19 5.67 -4.91
C GLU A 181 -17.26 4.15 -4.74
N ASP A 182 -17.11 3.41 -5.83
CA ASP A 182 -17.10 1.94 -5.81
C ASP A 182 -15.90 1.40 -5.05
N VAL A 183 -14.71 1.92 -5.28
CA VAL A 183 -13.47 1.56 -4.53
C VAL A 183 -13.66 1.80 -3.04
N LYS A 184 -14.13 2.99 -2.64
CA LYS A 184 -14.37 3.33 -1.22
C LYS A 184 -15.37 2.39 -0.57
N ARG A 185 -16.47 2.10 -1.26
CA ARG A 185 -17.52 1.20 -0.80
C ARG A 185 -17.02 -0.24 -0.65
N ILE A 186 -16.35 -0.79 -1.67
CA ILE A 186 -15.90 -2.18 -1.69
C ILE A 186 -14.81 -2.41 -0.64
N LEU A 187 -13.81 -1.52 -0.54
CA LEU A 187 -12.75 -1.61 0.47
C LEU A 187 -13.24 -1.24 1.89
N GLY A 188 -14.47 -0.74 2.03
CA GLY A 188 -15.03 -0.34 3.32
C GLY A 188 -14.24 0.77 3.99
N LEU A 189 -13.81 1.79 3.22
CA LEU A 189 -13.07 2.93 3.78
C LEU A 189 -13.96 3.74 4.73
N ARG A 190 -13.40 4.10 5.88
CA ARG A 190 -14.13 4.81 6.95
C ARG A 190 -13.75 6.29 6.94
N SER A 191 -14.65 7.14 6.46
CA SER A 191 -14.44 8.60 6.38
C SER A 191 -13.02 8.96 5.91
N PRO A 192 -12.58 8.46 4.73
CA PRO A 192 -11.21 8.60 4.32
C PRO A 192 -10.82 10.06 4.08
N VAL A 193 -9.56 10.39 4.34
CA VAL A 193 -8.95 11.59 3.78
C VAL A 193 -8.78 11.36 2.27
N GLU A 194 -9.37 12.24 1.47
CA GLU A 194 -9.35 12.12 0.01
C GLU A 194 -8.49 13.21 -0.61
N VAL A 195 -7.51 12.81 -1.39
CA VAL A 195 -6.72 13.72 -2.23
C VAL A 195 -6.95 13.38 -3.69
N VAL A 196 -7.59 14.31 -4.37
CA VAL A 196 -7.77 14.28 -5.82
C VAL A 196 -7.01 15.48 -6.34
N PRO A 197 -5.90 15.31 -7.10
CA PRO A 197 -5.23 16.46 -7.70
C PRO A 197 -6.27 17.21 -8.52
N GLY A 198 -6.43 18.48 -8.22
CA GLY A 198 -7.28 19.37 -9.02
C GLY A 198 -6.84 19.31 -10.48
N PHE A 199 -7.78 19.30 -11.39
CA PHE A 199 -7.54 19.54 -12.81
C PHE A 199 -7.16 21.02 -13.06
N ASP A 200 -6.68 21.71 -12.04
CA ASP A 200 -6.06 23.02 -12.17
C ASP A 200 -4.71 22.84 -12.88
N ARG A 201 -4.80 22.74 -14.21
CA ARG A 201 -3.72 23.15 -15.07
C ARG A 201 -3.81 24.69 -15.19
N PRO A 202 -2.97 25.47 -14.51
CA PRO A 202 -3.02 26.92 -14.60
C PRO A 202 -2.59 27.47 -15.96
N ASN A 203 -2.37 26.60 -16.96
CA ASN A 203 -1.90 26.97 -18.31
C ASN A 203 -2.66 26.17 -19.40
N LEU A 204 -3.92 26.49 -19.60
CA LEU A 204 -4.62 26.34 -20.88
C LEU A 204 -5.46 27.58 -21.12
#